data_2b87afdde2a45be77eeb0e751fb10ed8
#
_entry.id   2b87afdde2a45be77eeb0e751fb10ed8
#
_cell.length_a   1.000
_cell.length_b   1.000
_cell.length_c   1.000
_cell.angle_alpha   90.00
_cell.angle_beta   90.00
_cell.angle_gamma   90.00
#
_symmetry.space_group_name_H-M   'P 1'
#
loop_
_entity.id
_entity.type
_entity.pdbx_description
1 polymer ?
#
loop_
_entity_poly.entity_id
_entity_poly.type
_entity_poly.pdbx_seq_one_letter_code
_entity_poly.pdbx_strand_id
1 'polypeptide(L)'
;MKNRLFILVLCLALVLAASALADEPSFKGSYLMGTGSATGNYYNFGNAVCTVVNNVTGANLTVNATGGSTENARLMASGDNEFAMIQSDVFSYAHNGIELFEGYPVTNIKAITACYPEMVQIIVRKGSGISTVEDMRGKKICVGAVGSGYEVAARQILGAYGMTYDDVDETFADQATAKNGVQDGTFDGMFLCSGYPNGNMMELSLNGTIDQLSIDQEHLDILLEKYPFYSVFTPETDEYNLGHPVTSVAVKCMMVCLDSFTEDEVYALTKAIYENLSDIQEINAKANYMSLQDALSGIPSDLHPGARRYYEEQGIEIPDYLK
;
A
#
# COMPACT_ATOMS: atom_id res chain seq x y z
N MET A 1 -17.71 -46.47 -43.11
CA MET A 1 -18.14 -45.18 -42.50
C MET A 1 -18.27 -45.28 -41.00
N LYS A 2 -18.87 -46.32 -40.40
CA LYS A 2 -19.04 -46.45 -38.93
C LYS A 2 -17.76 -46.42 -38.11
N ASN A 3 -16.67 -47.05 -38.60
CA ASN A 3 -15.40 -47.08 -37.86
C ASN A 3 -14.65 -45.73 -37.85
N ARG A 4 -14.81 -44.86 -38.85
CA ARG A 4 -14.19 -43.53 -38.88
C ARG A 4 -14.89 -42.56 -37.92
N LEU A 5 -16.23 -42.71 -37.77
CA LEU A 5 -17.00 -41.90 -36.82
C LEU A 5 -16.64 -42.26 -35.37
N PHE A 6 -16.43 -43.57 -35.09
CA PHE A 6 -16.04 -44.05 -33.75
C PHE A 6 -14.65 -43.57 -33.35
N ILE A 7 -13.68 -43.55 -34.29
CA ILE A 7 -12.32 -43.01 -34.04
C ILE A 7 -12.36 -41.50 -33.81
N LEU A 8 -13.20 -40.76 -34.56
CA LEU A 8 -13.32 -39.30 -34.38
C LEU A 8 -13.93 -38.94 -33.01
N VAL A 9 -14.95 -39.68 -32.56
CA VAL A 9 -15.56 -39.49 -31.23
C VAL A 9 -14.60 -39.86 -30.11
N LEU A 10 -13.80 -40.93 -30.30
CA LEU A 10 -12.80 -41.33 -29.33
C LEU A 10 -11.63 -40.32 -29.23
N CYS A 11 -11.19 -39.74 -30.35
CA CYS A 11 -10.19 -38.68 -30.37
C CYS A 11 -10.72 -37.38 -29.74
N LEU A 12 -11.99 -37.03 -29.96
CA LEU A 12 -12.63 -35.86 -29.35
C LEU A 12 -12.78 -36.04 -27.82
N ALA A 13 -13.14 -37.26 -27.39
CA ALA A 13 -13.22 -37.60 -25.95
C ALA A 13 -11.85 -37.62 -25.28
N LEU A 14 -10.78 -38.04 -25.98
CA LEU A 14 -9.41 -37.99 -25.49
C LEU A 14 -8.84 -36.56 -25.42
N VAL A 15 -9.22 -35.68 -26.33
CA VAL A 15 -8.85 -34.25 -26.29
C VAL A 15 -9.58 -33.52 -25.14
N LEU A 16 -10.86 -33.87 -24.92
CA LEU A 16 -11.62 -33.34 -23.78
C LEU A 16 -11.13 -33.90 -22.41
N ALA A 17 -10.61 -35.14 -22.39
CA ALA A 17 -10.04 -35.74 -21.19
C ALA A 17 -8.59 -35.21 -20.91
N ALA A 18 -7.85 -34.82 -21.94
CA ALA A 18 -6.52 -34.23 -21.78
C ALA A 18 -6.57 -32.78 -21.26
N SER A 19 -7.64 -32.03 -21.56
CA SER A 19 -7.88 -30.72 -20.96
C SER A 19 -8.34 -30.77 -19.48
N ALA A 20 -8.72 -31.97 -18.99
CA ALA A 20 -9.12 -32.17 -17.58
C ALA A 20 -7.93 -32.57 -16.67
N LEU A 21 -6.69 -32.62 -17.20
CA LEU A 21 -5.48 -32.98 -16.47
C LEU A 21 -4.45 -31.82 -16.41
N ALA A 22 -4.84 -30.62 -16.77
CA ALA A 22 -4.07 -29.45 -16.39
C ALA A 22 -4.29 -29.25 -14.88
N ASP A 23 -3.24 -29.34 -14.08
CA ASP A 23 -3.34 -28.99 -12.67
C ASP A 23 -3.89 -27.57 -12.58
N GLU A 24 -4.92 -27.40 -11.74
CA GLU A 24 -5.47 -26.06 -11.47
C GLU A 24 -4.33 -25.17 -10.95
N PRO A 25 -4.27 -23.89 -11.38
CA PRO A 25 -3.31 -22.95 -10.88
C PRO A 25 -3.31 -22.94 -9.36
N SER A 26 -2.14 -23.07 -8.73
CA SER A 26 -2.04 -23.20 -7.28
C SER A 26 -0.98 -22.28 -6.72
N PHE A 27 -1.25 -21.74 -5.52
CA PHE A 27 -0.33 -20.96 -4.72
C PHE A 27 0.02 -21.76 -3.48
N LYS A 28 1.26 -22.30 -3.43
CA LYS A 28 1.75 -23.16 -2.33
C LYS A 28 3.21 -22.83 -2.08
N GLY A 29 3.62 -22.97 -0.84
CA GLY A 29 5.00 -22.72 -0.42
C GLY A 29 5.05 -21.91 0.87
N SER A 30 6.23 -21.47 1.26
CA SER A 30 6.45 -20.61 2.41
C SER A 30 7.10 -19.32 1.93
N TYR A 31 6.50 -18.18 2.25
CA TYR A 31 6.89 -16.87 1.75
C TYR A 31 6.81 -15.82 2.84
N LEU A 32 7.63 -14.77 2.71
CA LEU A 32 7.61 -13.59 3.56
C LEU A 32 6.98 -12.40 2.83
N MET A 33 6.10 -11.69 3.55
CA MET A 33 5.51 -10.43 3.10
C MET A 33 6.05 -9.29 3.95
N GLY A 34 6.89 -8.42 3.38
CA GLY A 34 7.32 -7.18 4.01
C GLY A 34 6.13 -6.26 4.27
N THR A 35 6.03 -5.72 5.47
CA THR A 35 4.90 -4.88 5.87
C THR A 35 5.38 -3.54 6.41
N GLY A 36 5.12 -3.20 7.64
CA GLY A 36 5.57 -2.02 8.36
C GLY A 36 5.76 -2.34 9.84
N SER A 37 5.71 -1.34 10.70
CA SER A 37 5.81 -1.58 12.13
C SER A 37 4.69 -2.51 12.61
N ALA A 38 4.97 -3.33 13.63
CA ALA A 38 4.04 -4.36 14.14
C ALA A 38 2.70 -3.79 14.67
N THR A 39 2.61 -2.49 14.92
CA THR A 39 1.38 -1.79 15.31
C THR A 39 0.73 -1.01 14.14
N GLY A 40 1.35 -1.04 12.97
CA GLY A 40 0.91 -0.28 11.80
C GLY A 40 -0.15 -0.99 10.95
N ASN A 41 -0.75 -0.21 10.04
CA ASN A 41 -1.80 -0.73 9.16
C ASN A 41 -1.30 -1.83 8.21
N TYR A 42 -0.09 -1.71 7.65
CA TYR A 42 0.48 -2.74 6.77
C TYR A 42 0.58 -4.10 7.44
N TYR A 43 1.08 -4.12 8.69
CA TYR A 43 1.23 -5.37 9.45
C TYR A 43 -0.13 -6.01 9.72
N ASN A 44 -1.09 -5.23 10.20
CA ASN A 44 -2.43 -5.74 10.53
C ASN A 44 -3.21 -6.19 9.29
N PHE A 45 -3.12 -5.42 8.19
CA PHE A 45 -3.77 -5.76 6.94
C PHE A 45 -3.09 -6.96 6.27
N GLY A 46 -1.76 -6.99 6.24
CA GLY A 46 -0.98 -8.13 5.73
C GLY A 46 -1.32 -9.42 6.45
N ASN A 47 -1.46 -9.39 7.79
CA ASN A 47 -1.90 -10.55 8.57
C ASN A 47 -3.30 -11.04 8.17
N ALA A 48 -4.24 -10.14 7.89
CA ALA A 48 -5.58 -10.52 7.43
C ALA A 48 -5.51 -11.23 6.07
N VAL A 49 -4.77 -10.67 5.11
CA VAL A 49 -4.54 -11.30 3.80
C VAL A 49 -3.85 -12.65 3.94
N CYS A 50 -2.75 -12.74 4.71
CA CYS A 50 -2.02 -13.98 4.93
C CYS A 50 -2.92 -15.06 5.56
N THR A 51 -3.74 -14.68 6.54
CA THR A 51 -4.65 -15.62 7.22
C THR A 51 -5.62 -16.26 6.24
N VAL A 52 -6.29 -15.45 5.43
CA VAL A 52 -7.29 -15.95 4.47
C VAL A 52 -6.61 -16.74 3.34
N VAL A 53 -5.56 -16.20 2.74
CA VAL A 53 -4.82 -16.88 1.66
C VAL A 53 -4.29 -18.23 2.11
N ASN A 54 -3.66 -18.31 3.30
CA ASN A 54 -3.14 -19.57 3.83
C ASN A 54 -4.24 -20.62 4.04
N ASN A 55 -5.40 -20.18 4.58
CA ASN A 55 -6.54 -21.07 4.84
C ASN A 55 -7.09 -21.69 3.54
N VAL A 56 -7.16 -20.92 2.45
CA VAL A 56 -7.79 -21.39 1.21
C VAL A 56 -6.81 -22.05 0.24
N THR A 57 -5.53 -21.72 0.29
CA THR A 57 -4.52 -22.27 -0.63
C THR A 57 -3.67 -23.37 -0.01
N GLY A 58 -3.51 -23.38 1.32
CA GLY A 58 -2.56 -24.22 2.04
C GLY A 58 -1.11 -23.72 1.94
N ALA A 59 -0.88 -22.49 1.48
CA ALA A 59 0.40 -21.81 1.56
C ALA A 59 0.76 -21.43 3.01
N ASN A 60 2.01 -21.02 3.22
CA ASN A 60 2.49 -20.43 4.47
C ASN A 60 3.06 -19.04 4.19
N LEU A 61 2.19 -18.09 3.88
CA LEU A 61 2.54 -16.68 3.72
C LEU A 61 2.52 -16.03 5.11
N THR A 62 3.62 -15.39 5.50
CA THR A 62 3.79 -14.76 6.81
C THR A 62 4.26 -13.33 6.68
N VAL A 63 3.83 -12.47 7.60
CA VAL A 63 4.25 -11.07 7.61
C VAL A 63 5.61 -10.88 8.27
N ASN A 64 6.41 -9.99 7.68
CA ASN A 64 7.66 -9.50 8.22
C ASN A 64 7.49 -8.02 8.60
N ALA A 65 7.75 -7.68 9.88
CA ALA A 65 7.73 -6.30 10.33
C ALA A 65 8.97 -5.55 9.83
N THR A 66 8.76 -4.39 9.24
CA THR A 66 9.83 -3.57 8.60
C THR A 66 9.63 -2.07 8.90
N GLY A 67 10.52 -1.24 8.40
CA GLY A 67 10.38 0.22 8.41
C GLY A 67 9.40 0.77 7.38
N GLY A 68 8.80 -0.07 6.51
CA GLY A 68 7.81 0.32 5.51
C GLY A 68 8.30 0.24 4.07
N SER A 69 7.66 0.98 3.18
CA SER A 69 7.72 0.79 1.72
C SER A 69 9.12 0.77 1.12
N THR A 70 10.01 1.68 1.51
CA THR A 70 11.37 1.75 0.97
C THR A 70 12.23 0.55 1.40
N GLU A 71 12.14 0.15 2.67
CA GLU A 71 12.82 -1.05 3.16
C GLU A 71 12.25 -2.30 2.49
N ASN A 72 10.94 -2.36 2.32
CA ASN A 72 10.27 -3.47 1.62
C ASN A 72 10.78 -3.64 0.20
N ALA A 73 10.89 -2.55 -0.57
CA ALA A 73 11.43 -2.60 -1.93
C ALA A 73 12.89 -3.10 -1.94
N ARG A 74 13.71 -2.71 -0.96
CA ARG A 74 15.10 -3.17 -0.84
C ARG A 74 15.20 -4.63 -0.46
N LEU A 75 14.38 -5.10 0.48
CA LEU A 75 14.31 -6.51 0.88
C LEU A 75 13.84 -7.40 -0.28
N MET A 76 12.90 -6.92 -1.10
CA MET A 76 12.50 -7.63 -2.32
C MET A 76 13.60 -7.60 -3.38
N ALA A 77 14.31 -6.48 -3.54
CA ALA A 77 15.44 -6.39 -4.47
C ALA A 77 16.56 -7.38 -4.13
N SER A 78 16.80 -7.66 -2.84
CA SER A 78 17.77 -8.67 -2.36
C SER A 78 17.22 -10.10 -2.32
N GLY A 79 15.90 -10.28 -2.47
CA GLY A 79 15.23 -11.59 -2.35
C GLY A 79 15.01 -12.06 -0.92
N ASP A 80 15.08 -11.15 0.06
CA ASP A 80 14.81 -11.45 1.47
C ASP A 80 13.30 -11.50 1.80
N ASN A 81 12.47 -10.87 0.97
CA ASN A 81 11.01 -10.98 0.97
C ASN A 81 10.51 -11.28 -0.45
N GLU A 82 9.53 -12.16 -0.57
CA GLU A 82 8.90 -12.49 -1.86
C GLU A 82 7.70 -11.60 -2.18
N PHE A 83 7.04 -11.09 -1.16
CA PHE A 83 5.90 -10.18 -1.24
C PHE A 83 6.12 -8.95 -0.37
N ALA A 84 5.41 -7.88 -0.67
CA ALA A 84 5.36 -6.73 0.20
C ALA A 84 4.09 -5.89 0.06
N MET A 85 3.79 -5.14 1.12
CA MET A 85 2.93 -3.96 1.07
C MET A 85 3.81 -2.75 0.77
N ILE A 86 3.44 -1.95 -0.22
CA ILE A 86 4.24 -0.80 -0.68
C ILE A 86 3.31 0.34 -1.13
N GLN A 87 3.74 1.57 -0.93
CA GLN A 87 3.08 2.75 -1.47
C GLN A 87 3.30 2.85 -2.98
N SER A 88 2.31 3.31 -3.71
CA SER A 88 2.37 3.45 -5.17
C SER A 88 3.45 4.43 -5.66
N ASP A 89 3.69 5.50 -4.91
CA ASP A 89 4.79 6.44 -5.18
C ASP A 89 6.17 5.80 -4.97
N VAL A 90 6.37 5.10 -3.84
CA VAL A 90 7.63 4.41 -3.54
C VAL A 90 7.89 3.28 -4.54
N PHE A 91 6.84 2.55 -4.97
CA PHE A 91 6.96 1.56 -6.05
C PHE A 91 7.45 2.22 -7.35
N SER A 92 6.85 3.37 -7.72
CA SER A 92 7.29 4.14 -8.90
C SER A 92 8.73 4.63 -8.76
N TYR A 93 9.13 5.14 -7.60
CA TYR A 93 10.51 5.59 -7.36
C TYR A 93 11.51 4.43 -7.44
N ALA A 94 11.18 3.29 -6.84
CA ALA A 94 12.00 2.10 -6.88
C ALA A 94 12.18 1.61 -8.32
N HIS A 95 11.09 1.48 -9.08
CA HIS A 95 11.12 1.04 -10.47
C HIS A 95 11.97 1.96 -11.35
N ASN A 96 11.81 3.28 -11.21
CA ASN A 96 12.51 4.27 -12.03
C ASN A 96 13.91 4.63 -11.53
N GLY A 97 14.34 4.14 -10.36
CA GLY A 97 15.65 4.43 -9.78
C GLY A 97 15.82 5.91 -9.43
N ILE A 98 14.80 6.53 -8.89
CA ILE A 98 14.80 7.95 -8.48
C ILE A 98 14.53 8.08 -6.98
N GLU A 99 14.63 9.28 -6.45
CA GLU A 99 14.47 9.59 -5.02
C GLU A 99 15.40 8.70 -4.16
N LEU A 100 14.88 7.96 -3.21
CA LEU A 100 15.65 7.07 -2.33
C LEU A 100 16.28 5.85 -3.05
N PHE A 101 16.03 5.70 -4.35
CA PHE A 101 16.57 4.65 -5.21
C PHE A 101 17.44 5.20 -6.34
N GLU A 102 17.90 6.46 -6.25
CA GLU A 102 18.68 7.10 -7.30
C GLU A 102 19.90 6.25 -7.68
N GLY A 103 19.96 5.89 -8.98
CA GLY A 103 21.01 5.04 -9.54
C GLY A 103 20.89 3.54 -9.24
N TYR A 104 19.87 3.10 -8.49
CA TYR A 104 19.65 1.71 -8.10
C TYR A 104 18.20 1.28 -8.33
N PRO A 105 17.73 1.21 -9.59
CA PRO A 105 16.35 0.82 -9.88
C PRO A 105 16.08 -0.61 -9.43
N VAL A 106 14.88 -0.82 -8.89
CA VAL A 106 14.36 -2.13 -8.47
C VAL A 106 13.29 -2.56 -9.48
N THR A 107 13.68 -3.40 -10.44
CA THR A 107 12.83 -3.79 -11.57
C THR A 107 12.28 -5.21 -11.47
N ASN A 108 12.68 -5.96 -10.44
CA ASN A 108 12.27 -7.35 -10.19
C ASN A 108 10.99 -7.47 -9.33
N ILE A 109 10.26 -6.38 -9.13
CA ILE A 109 8.97 -6.38 -8.41
C ILE A 109 7.83 -6.02 -9.36
N LYS A 110 6.69 -6.70 -9.17
CA LYS A 110 5.47 -6.52 -9.95
C LYS A 110 4.27 -6.27 -9.04
N ALA A 111 3.36 -5.42 -9.48
CA ALA A 111 2.12 -5.17 -8.77
C ALA A 111 1.16 -6.37 -8.88
N ILE A 112 0.45 -6.66 -7.80
CA ILE A 112 -0.66 -7.61 -7.77
C ILE A 112 -1.98 -6.84 -7.75
N THR A 113 -2.16 -5.96 -6.76
CA THR A 113 -3.40 -5.22 -6.55
C THR A 113 -3.19 -3.93 -5.77
N ALA A 114 -4.03 -2.95 -6.03
CA ALA A 114 -4.23 -1.81 -5.14
C ALA A 114 -5.12 -2.24 -3.96
N CYS A 115 -4.81 -1.77 -2.74
CA CYS A 115 -5.51 -2.15 -1.54
C CYS A 115 -6.40 -1.00 -1.02
N TYR A 116 -5.81 -0.01 -0.37
CA TYR A 116 -6.55 1.09 0.25
C TYR A 116 -5.79 2.41 0.11
N PRO A 117 -6.48 3.56 0.20
CA PRO A 117 -5.83 4.87 0.20
C PRO A 117 -5.04 5.07 1.51
N GLU A 118 -3.88 5.67 1.39
CA GLU A 118 -3.04 6.09 2.49
C GLU A 118 -2.96 7.61 2.51
N MET A 119 -3.74 8.20 3.42
CA MET A 119 -3.77 9.64 3.61
C MET A 119 -2.47 10.11 4.23
N VAL A 120 -1.88 11.17 3.71
CA VAL A 120 -0.83 11.90 4.41
C VAL A 120 -1.48 12.73 5.51
N GLN A 121 -1.22 12.36 6.75
CA GLN A 121 -1.81 12.96 7.93
C GLN A 121 -0.77 13.88 8.58
N ILE A 122 -1.10 15.16 8.71
CA ILE A 122 -0.27 16.18 9.33
C ILE A 122 -0.80 16.38 10.74
N ILE A 123 -0.26 15.63 11.67
CA ILE A 123 -0.69 15.60 13.06
C ILE A 123 0.06 16.64 13.86
N VAL A 124 -0.64 17.46 14.63
CA VAL A 124 -0.04 18.47 15.50
C VAL A 124 -0.52 18.30 16.94
N ARG A 125 0.36 18.57 17.89
CA ARG A 125 0.00 18.55 19.31
C ARG A 125 -0.82 19.79 19.65
N LYS A 126 -1.97 19.62 20.30
CA LYS A 126 -2.77 20.74 20.79
C LYS A 126 -1.95 21.60 21.77
N GLY A 127 -1.94 22.89 21.55
CA GLY A 127 -1.15 23.84 22.33
C GLY A 127 0.31 24.04 21.84
N SER A 128 0.73 23.41 20.75
CA SER A 128 2.02 23.66 20.11
C SER A 128 2.12 25.04 19.44
N GLY A 129 0.96 25.67 19.18
CA GLY A 129 0.89 26.92 18.41
C GLY A 129 1.00 26.71 16.91
N ILE A 130 0.77 25.48 16.43
CA ILE A 130 0.70 25.15 15.00
C ILE A 130 -0.77 25.08 14.60
N SER A 131 -1.18 25.87 13.61
CA SER A 131 -2.51 25.89 13.02
C SER A 131 -2.48 25.78 11.50
N THR A 132 -1.34 26.01 10.87
CA THR A 132 -1.07 25.83 9.44
C THR A 132 0.26 25.08 9.25
N VAL A 133 0.57 24.66 8.02
CA VAL A 133 1.85 24.01 7.73
C VAL A 133 3.02 24.99 7.90
N GLU A 134 2.83 26.26 7.56
CA GLU A 134 3.86 27.30 7.70
C GLU A 134 4.22 27.57 9.18
N ASP A 135 3.30 27.36 10.12
CA ASP A 135 3.55 27.49 11.55
C ASP A 135 4.55 26.43 12.09
N MET A 136 4.87 25.42 11.28
CA MET A 136 5.89 24.40 11.63
C MET A 136 7.32 24.95 11.63
N ARG A 137 7.56 26.18 11.11
CA ARG A 137 8.88 26.80 11.13
C ARG A 137 9.43 26.89 12.55
N GLY A 138 10.64 26.31 12.76
CA GLY A 138 11.31 26.23 14.05
C GLY A 138 10.65 25.33 15.08
N LYS A 139 9.66 24.51 14.69
CA LYS A 139 9.00 23.54 15.57
C LYS A 139 9.66 22.17 15.46
N LYS A 140 9.52 21.36 16.51
CA LYS A 140 10.01 19.98 16.55
C LYS A 140 9.04 19.04 15.85
N ILE A 141 9.41 18.65 14.65
CA ILE A 141 8.53 17.84 13.78
C ILE A 141 9.15 16.47 13.51
N CYS A 142 8.45 15.41 13.86
CA CYS A 142 8.82 14.07 13.40
C CYS A 142 8.37 13.87 11.95
N VAL A 143 9.33 13.76 11.05
CA VAL A 143 9.10 13.66 9.61
C VAL A 143 8.98 12.23 9.09
N GLY A 144 9.02 11.23 9.98
CA GLY A 144 8.99 9.80 9.64
C GLY A 144 10.34 9.11 9.82
N ALA A 145 10.34 7.78 9.71
CA ALA A 145 11.59 7.03 9.76
C ALA A 145 12.42 7.28 8.49
N VAL A 146 13.74 7.25 8.63
CA VAL A 146 14.65 7.32 7.47
C VAL A 146 14.29 6.22 6.47
N GLY A 147 14.02 6.59 5.23
CA GLY A 147 13.65 5.64 4.18
C GLY A 147 12.20 5.13 4.25
N SER A 148 11.32 5.78 5.00
CA SER A 148 9.89 5.52 4.95
C SER A 148 9.20 6.34 3.86
N GLY A 149 8.07 5.85 3.35
CA GLY A 149 7.26 6.62 2.39
C GLY A 149 6.70 7.90 3.00
N TYR A 150 6.44 7.95 4.32
CA TYR A 150 5.95 9.19 4.95
C TYR A 150 7.04 10.24 5.15
N GLU A 151 8.32 9.88 5.22
CA GLU A 151 9.42 10.85 5.14
C GLU A 151 9.41 11.55 3.77
N VAL A 152 9.25 10.77 2.70
CA VAL A 152 9.13 11.33 1.34
C VAL A 152 7.94 12.29 1.25
N ALA A 153 6.78 11.87 1.74
CA ALA A 153 5.58 12.71 1.74
C ALA A 153 5.76 13.99 2.57
N ALA A 154 6.38 13.91 3.76
CA ALA A 154 6.67 15.07 4.60
C ALA A 154 7.51 16.10 3.84
N ARG A 155 8.59 15.66 3.20
CA ARG A 155 9.48 16.51 2.41
C ARG A 155 8.77 17.15 1.22
N GLN A 156 7.90 16.41 0.55
CA GLN A 156 7.13 16.89 -0.58
C GLN A 156 6.09 17.92 -0.17
N ILE A 157 5.38 17.71 0.94
CA ILE A 157 4.43 18.68 1.47
C ILE A 157 5.14 19.93 1.93
N LEU A 158 6.17 19.84 2.76
CA LEU A 158 6.95 21.01 3.16
C LEU A 158 7.46 21.77 1.93
N GLY A 159 7.95 21.06 0.90
CA GLY A 159 8.39 21.66 -0.36
C GLY A 159 7.30 22.39 -1.13
N ALA A 160 6.04 21.93 -1.10
CA ALA A 160 4.91 22.64 -1.70
C ALA A 160 4.67 24.00 -1.01
N TYR A 161 4.86 24.07 0.32
CA TYR A 161 4.81 25.30 1.10
C TYR A 161 6.10 26.12 1.08
N GLY A 162 7.04 25.81 0.16
CA GLY A 162 8.33 26.52 0.04
C GLY A 162 9.21 26.35 1.29
N MET A 163 9.08 25.21 1.98
CA MET A 163 9.85 24.85 3.17
C MET A 163 10.76 23.65 2.88
N THR A 164 11.82 23.55 3.66
CA THR A 164 12.76 22.43 3.69
C THR A 164 12.95 21.95 5.14
N TYR A 165 13.73 20.92 5.36
CA TYR A 165 14.09 20.51 6.71
C TYR A 165 14.93 21.55 7.48
N ASP A 166 15.61 22.48 6.80
CA ASP A 166 16.28 23.62 7.44
C ASP A 166 15.31 24.60 8.13
N ASP A 167 14.01 24.54 7.77
CA ASP A 167 12.98 25.40 8.32
C ASP A 167 12.31 24.83 9.58
N VAL A 168 12.55 23.56 9.92
CA VAL A 168 11.96 22.85 11.06
C VAL A 168 13.08 22.20 11.91
N ASP A 169 12.78 21.86 13.17
CA ASP A 169 13.66 21.00 13.99
C ASP A 169 13.23 19.55 13.71
N GLU A 170 13.75 18.99 12.61
CA GLU A 170 13.34 17.68 12.12
C GLU A 170 13.88 16.54 12.98
N THR A 171 13.07 15.52 13.15
CA THR A 171 13.47 14.26 13.78
C THR A 171 12.98 13.08 12.94
N PHE A 172 13.88 12.13 12.70
CA PHE A 172 13.56 10.89 12.00
C PHE A 172 13.26 9.80 13.03
N ALA A 173 12.05 9.29 13.06
CA ALA A 173 11.65 8.22 13.94
C ALA A 173 10.52 7.37 13.35
N ASP A 174 10.37 6.15 13.87
CA ASP A 174 9.24 5.30 13.53
C ASP A 174 7.92 5.84 14.13
N GLN A 175 6.81 5.27 13.67
CA GLN A 175 5.48 5.72 14.07
C GLN A 175 5.23 5.62 15.58
N ALA A 176 5.75 4.59 16.26
CA ALA A 176 5.54 4.41 17.70
C ALA A 176 6.28 5.46 18.50
N THR A 177 7.54 5.75 18.14
CA THR A 177 8.35 6.80 18.71
C THR A 177 7.73 8.18 18.46
N ALA A 178 7.28 8.44 17.23
CA ALA A 178 6.63 9.69 16.85
C ALA A 178 5.33 9.93 17.66
N LYS A 179 4.47 8.91 17.78
CA LYS A 179 3.27 8.93 18.61
C LYS A 179 3.59 9.31 20.05
N ASN A 180 4.55 8.61 20.66
CA ASN A 180 4.93 8.87 22.06
C ASN A 180 5.48 10.28 22.23
N GLY A 181 6.31 10.76 21.30
CA GLY A 181 6.87 12.11 21.34
C GLY A 181 5.83 13.22 21.20
N VAL A 182 4.77 13.02 20.41
CA VAL A 182 3.62 13.94 20.36
C VAL A 182 2.83 13.89 21.66
N GLN A 183 2.63 12.69 22.23
CA GLN A 183 1.89 12.50 23.46
C GLN A 183 2.56 13.17 24.66
N ASP A 184 3.87 13.04 24.82
CA ASP A 184 4.63 13.59 25.96
C ASP A 184 5.14 15.02 25.72
N GLY A 185 4.92 15.57 24.51
CA GLY A 185 5.32 16.94 24.15
C GLY A 185 6.77 17.09 23.70
N THR A 186 7.48 15.99 23.46
CA THR A 186 8.82 16.01 22.86
C THR A 186 8.76 16.54 21.42
N PHE A 187 7.68 16.19 20.69
CA PHE A 187 7.39 16.71 19.34
C PHE A 187 6.19 17.63 19.36
N ASP A 188 6.23 18.69 18.57
CA ASP A 188 5.11 19.62 18.33
C ASP A 188 4.15 19.08 17.27
N GLY A 189 4.66 18.23 16.37
CA GLY A 189 3.86 17.56 15.36
C GLY A 189 4.60 16.39 14.71
N MET A 190 3.89 15.67 13.85
CA MET A 190 4.44 14.54 13.07
C MET A 190 3.72 14.41 11.74
N PHE A 191 4.43 13.87 10.75
CA PHE A 191 3.86 13.38 9.52
C PHE A 191 3.64 11.87 9.59
N LEU A 192 2.56 11.42 8.98
CA LEU A 192 2.20 10.02 8.84
C LEU A 192 1.52 9.83 7.49
N CYS A 193 1.93 8.84 6.70
CA CYS A 193 1.20 8.39 5.52
C CYS A 193 0.66 7.00 5.80
N SER A 194 -0.64 6.88 5.95
CA SER A 194 -1.25 5.63 6.43
C SER A 194 -2.74 5.60 6.10
N GLY A 195 -3.32 4.39 6.05
CA GLY A 195 -4.76 4.25 5.94
C GLY A 195 -5.49 4.95 7.09
N TYR A 196 -6.51 5.74 6.75
CA TYR A 196 -7.37 6.44 7.72
C TYR A 196 -8.57 5.53 8.12
N PRO A 197 -9.00 5.47 9.40
CA PRO A 197 -8.26 5.95 10.56
C PRO A 197 -7.03 5.09 10.87
N ASN A 198 -6.05 5.67 11.56
CA ASN A 198 -4.90 4.97 12.10
C ASN A 198 -5.08 4.75 13.60
N GLY A 199 -4.87 3.53 14.10
CA GLY A 199 -5.13 3.18 15.50
C GLY A 199 -4.32 3.99 16.52
N ASN A 200 -3.06 4.29 16.22
CA ASN A 200 -2.22 5.12 17.09
C ASN A 200 -2.73 6.56 17.17
N MET A 201 -3.26 7.10 16.06
CA MET A 201 -3.82 8.46 16.05
C MET A 201 -5.18 8.50 16.75
N MET A 202 -5.99 7.45 16.61
CA MET A 202 -7.24 7.32 17.40
C MET A 202 -6.96 7.38 18.91
N GLU A 203 -5.92 6.67 19.38
CA GLU A 203 -5.53 6.69 20.80
C GLU A 203 -5.14 8.10 21.26
N LEU A 204 -4.35 8.83 20.47
CA LEU A 204 -3.97 10.22 20.77
C LEU A 204 -5.17 11.17 20.75
N SER A 205 -6.09 10.98 19.82
CA SER A 205 -7.27 11.82 19.68
C SER A 205 -8.25 11.66 20.86
N LEU A 206 -8.43 10.42 21.34
CA LEU A 206 -9.27 10.14 22.52
C LEU A 206 -8.76 10.87 23.78
N ASN A 207 -7.46 11.06 23.88
CA ASN A 207 -6.84 11.83 24.98
C ASN A 207 -6.94 13.36 24.77
N GLY A 208 -7.50 13.81 23.66
CA GLY A 208 -7.59 15.24 23.31
C GLY A 208 -6.23 15.90 23.04
N THR A 209 -5.21 15.11 22.74
CA THR A 209 -3.82 15.57 22.66
C THR A 209 -3.50 16.21 21.31
N ILE A 210 -4.17 15.78 20.24
CA ILE A 210 -3.82 16.14 18.87
C ILE A 210 -4.91 16.92 18.13
N ASP A 211 -4.46 17.60 17.09
CA ASP A 211 -5.25 18.07 15.96
C ASP A 211 -4.62 17.57 14.65
N GLN A 212 -5.32 17.72 13.55
CA GLN A 212 -4.82 17.39 12.23
C GLN A 212 -5.03 18.56 11.27
N LEU A 213 -3.97 18.92 10.54
CA LEU A 213 -4.06 20.01 9.57
C LEU A 213 -4.59 19.51 8.22
N SER A 214 -5.36 20.38 7.56
CA SER A 214 -5.66 20.25 6.13
C SER A 214 -4.57 20.90 5.29
N ILE A 215 -4.41 20.39 4.07
CA ILE A 215 -3.68 21.10 3.00
C ILE A 215 -4.72 21.96 2.28
N ASP A 216 -4.43 23.24 2.11
CA ASP A 216 -5.32 24.17 1.38
C ASP A 216 -5.28 23.89 -0.13
N GLN A 217 -6.27 24.45 -0.85
CA GLN A 217 -6.46 24.13 -2.27
C GLN A 217 -5.27 24.53 -3.15
N GLU A 218 -4.59 25.64 -2.86
CA GLU A 218 -3.42 26.09 -3.64
C GLU A 218 -2.30 25.06 -3.57
N HIS A 219 -2.00 24.56 -2.36
CA HIS A 219 -0.93 23.58 -2.15
C HIS A 219 -1.33 22.15 -2.57
N LEU A 220 -2.63 21.81 -2.53
CA LEU A 220 -3.14 20.59 -3.18
C LEU A 220 -2.88 20.61 -4.68
N ASP A 221 -3.19 21.72 -5.36
CA ASP A 221 -2.99 21.85 -6.80
C ASP A 221 -1.49 21.73 -7.18
N ILE A 222 -0.59 22.35 -6.41
CA ILE A 222 0.87 22.21 -6.57
C ILE A 222 1.31 20.75 -6.41
N LEU A 223 0.81 20.07 -5.39
CA LEU A 223 1.18 18.66 -5.12
C LEU A 223 0.68 17.74 -6.23
N LEU A 224 -0.56 17.90 -6.70
CA LEU A 224 -1.14 17.06 -7.77
C LEU A 224 -0.47 17.30 -9.12
N GLU A 225 -0.08 18.54 -9.43
CA GLU A 225 0.66 18.86 -10.66
C GLU A 225 2.05 18.21 -10.64
N LYS A 226 2.76 18.34 -9.51
CA LYS A 226 4.14 17.89 -9.39
C LYS A 226 4.25 16.38 -9.17
N TYR A 227 3.29 15.77 -8.53
CA TYR A 227 3.29 14.37 -8.09
C TYR A 227 2.00 13.65 -8.53
N PRO A 228 1.93 13.13 -9.77
CA PRO A 228 0.69 12.58 -10.35
C PRO A 228 0.14 11.33 -9.64
N PHE A 229 0.89 10.69 -8.75
CA PHE A 229 0.45 9.56 -7.93
C PHE A 229 -0.40 9.98 -6.72
N TYR A 230 -0.42 11.28 -6.38
CA TYR A 230 -1.32 11.77 -5.34
C TYR A 230 -2.75 11.90 -5.85
N SER A 231 -3.68 11.68 -4.95
CA SER A 231 -5.09 12.02 -5.09
C SER A 231 -5.55 12.83 -3.87
N VAL A 232 -6.55 13.68 -4.04
CA VAL A 232 -7.16 14.36 -2.89
C VAL A 232 -7.95 13.34 -2.08
N PHE A 233 -7.80 13.39 -0.76
CA PHE A 233 -8.52 12.53 0.16
C PHE A 233 -9.09 13.36 1.32
N THR A 234 -10.41 13.23 1.53
CA THR A 234 -11.14 13.77 2.67
C THR A 234 -11.91 12.62 3.31
N PRO A 235 -11.62 12.24 4.55
CA PRO A 235 -12.40 11.21 5.23
C PRO A 235 -13.88 11.56 5.29
N GLU A 236 -14.74 10.58 5.08
CA GLU A 236 -16.21 10.75 5.16
C GLU A 236 -16.68 10.95 6.61
N THR A 237 -15.90 10.44 7.57
CA THR A 237 -16.23 10.46 9.00
C THR A 237 -15.08 11.05 9.81
N ASP A 238 -15.42 11.74 10.91
CA ASP A 238 -14.45 12.30 11.87
C ASP A 238 -14.09 11.26 12.93
N GLU A 239 -13.34 10.23 12.53
CA GLU A 239 -12.93 9.14 13.42
C GLU A 239 -11.99 9.58 14.55
N TYR A 240 -11.36 10.75 14.40
CA TYR A 240 -10.48 11.31 15.42
C TYR A 240 -11.18 12.33 16.32
N ASN A 241 -12.48 12.58 16.14
CA ASN A 241 -13.26 13.57 16.91
C ASN A 241 -12.60 14.95 16.96
N LEU A 242 -12.08 15.40 15.82
CA LEU A 242 -11.44 16.71 15.69
C LEU A 242 -12.44 17.86 15.73
N GLY A 243 -13.67 17.60 15.29
CA GLY A 243 -14.76 18.58 15.20
C GLY A 243 -14.71 19.43 13.93
N HIS A 244 -13.86 19.08 12.98
CA HIS A 244 -13.75 19.73 11.67
C HIS A 244 -13.29 18.72 10.58
N PRO A 245 -13.67 18.95 9.31
CA PRO A 245 -13.17 18.13 8.22
C PRO A 245 -11.68 18.36 8.00
N VAL A 246 -11.01 17.32 7.51
CA VAL A 246 -9.59 17.37 7.15
C VAL A 246 -9.43 16.88 5.71
N THR A 247 -8.77 17.70 4.87
CA THR A 247 -8.43 17.34 3.49
C THR A 247 -6.94 17.30 3.32
N SER A 248 -6.42 16.25 2.67
CA SER A 248 -5.01 16.09 2.36
C SER A 248 -4.84 15.28 1.08
N VAL A 249 -3.60 14.96 0.75
CA VAL A 249 -3.29 14.03 -0.35
C VAL A 249 -3.17 12.60 0.17
N ALA A 250 -3.41 11.64 -0.72
CA ALA A 250 -3.23 10.22 -0.46
C ALA A 250 -2.53 9.53 -1.63
N VAL A 251 -1.77 8.49 -1.32
CA VAL A 251 -1.25 7.48 -2.23
C VAL A 251 -2.03 6.17 -2.08
N LYS A 252 -1.76 5.17 -2.89
CA LYS A 252 -2.34 3.83 -2.72
C LYS A 252 -1.37 2.89 -2.03
N CYS A 253 -1.86 2.17 -1.04
CA CYS A 253 -1.25 0.93 -0.60
C CYS A 253 -1.43 -0.12 -1.69
N MET A 254 -0.37 -0.83 -2.02
CA MET A 254 -0.36 -1.90 -3.01
C MET A 254 0.22 -3.18 -2.41
N MET A 255 -0.26 -4.32 -2.89
CA MET A 255 0.44 -5.59 -2.70
C MET A 255 1.26 -5.89 -3.94
N VAL A 256 2.51 -6.27 -3.73
CA VAL A 256 3.48 -6.57 -4.80
C VAL A 256 4.15 -7.92 -4.57
N CYS A 257 4.71 -8.52 -5.62
CA CYS A 257 5.51 -9.74 -5.57
C CYS A 257 6.78 -9.63 -6.40
N LEU A 258 7.71 -10.58 -6.24
CA LEU A 258 8.84 -10.75 -7.14
C LEU A 258 8.34 -11.20 -8.53
N ASP A 259 9.03 -10.77 -9.58
CA ASP A 259 8.77 -11.13 -10.97
C ASP A 259 9.13 -12.59 -11.29
N SER A 260 9.85 -13.27 -10.38
CA SER A 260 10.22 -14.68 -10.50
C SER A 260 9.05 -15.66 -10.26
N PHE A 261 7.94 -15.19 -9.71
CA PHE A 261 6.74 -16.02 -9.61
C PHE A 261 6.16 -16.32 -10.98
N THR A 262 5.66 -17.53 -11.14
CA THR A 262 4.97 -17.95 -12.37
C THR A 262 3.62 -17.25 -12.50
N GLU A 263 3.12 -17.17 -13.73
CA GLU A 263 1.78 -16.65 -14.01
C GLU A 263 0.70 -17.39 -13.20
N ASP A 264 0.80 -18.74 -13.12
CA ASP A 264 -0.17 -19.55 -12.40
C ASP A 264 -0.16 -19.33 -10.89
N GLU A 265 1.01 -19.14 -10.28
CA GLU A 265 1.09 -18.83 -8.83
C GLU A 265 0.43 -17.52 -8.48
N VAL A 266 0.73 -16.46 -9.23
CA VAL A 266 0.14 -15.13 -8.93
C VAL A 266 -1.31 -15.06 -9.35
N TYR A 267 -1.72 -15.77 -10.41
CA TYR A 267 -3.14 -15.95 -10.73
C TYR A 267 -3.89 -16.58 -9.56
N ALA A 268 -3.38 -17.71 -9.03
CA ALA A 268 -4.01 -18.42 -7.92
C ALA A 268 -4.07 -17.55 -6.64
N LEU A 269 -3.00 -16.80 -6.35
CA LEU A 269 -2.97 -15.87 -5.23
C LEU A 269 -4.00 -14.74 -5.40
N THR A 270 -4.06 -14.10 -6.57
CA THR A 270 -5.01 -13.02 -6.86
C THR A 270 -6.45 -13.52 -6.76
N LYS A 271 -6.72 -14.69 -7.31
CA LYS A 271 -8.01 -15.39 -7.19
C LYS A 271 -8.37 -15.67 -5.73
N ALA A 272 -7.44 -16.22 -4.95
CA ALA A 272 -7.65 -16.49 -3.53
C ALA A 272 -8.01 -15.23 -2.73
N ILE A 273 -7.38 -14.10 -3.01
CA ILE A 273 -7.68 -12.81 -2.38
C ILE A 273 -9.10 -12.35 -2.73
N TYR A 274 -9.44 -12.29 -4.02
CA TYR A 274 -10.69 -11.67 -4.46
C TYR A 274 -11.92 -12.56 -4.28
N GLU A 275 -11.79 -13.87 -4.42
CA GLU A 275 -12.90 -14.81 -4.16
C GLU A 275 -13.21 -14.95 -2.66
N ASN A 276 -12.28 -14.53 -1.78
CA ASN A 276 -12.46 -14.54 -0.33
C ASN A 276 -12.30 -13.13 0.27
N LEU A 277 -12.57 -12.10 -0.50
CA LEU A 277 -12.40 -10.70 -0.07
C LEU A 277 -13.29 -10.38 1.14
N SER A 278 -14.49 -10.94 1.22
CA SER A 278 -15.39 -10.78 2.38
C SER A 278 -14.75 -11.25 3.68
N ASP A 279 -14.01 -12.35 3.67
CA ASP A 279 -13.36 -12.87 4.87
C ASP A 279 -12.21 -11.96 5.31
N ILE A 280 -11.48 -11.36 4.34
CA ILE A 280 -10.45 -10.35 4.63
C ILE A 280 -11.11 -9.09 5.24
N GLN A 281 -12.26 -8.67 4.71
CA GLN A 281 -13.04 -7.51 5.19
C GLN A 281 -13.55 -7.72 6.63
N GLU A 282 -13.96 -8.94 6.99
CA GLU A 282 -14.35 -9.28 8.36
C GLU A 282 -13.19 -9.16 9.35
N ILE A 283 -11.96 -9.51 8.93
CA ILE A 283 -10.76 -9.44 9.77
C ILE A 283 -10.21 -8.00 9.84
N ASN A 284 -10.23 -7.26 8.72
CA ASN A 284 -9.64 -5.93 8.65
C ASN A 284 -10.46 -4.98 7.79
N ALA A 285 -11.04 -3.95 8.40
CA ALA A 285 -11.92 -2.99 7.74
C ALA A 285 -11.26 -2.20 6.58
N LYS A 286 -9.90 -2.15 6.48
CA LYS A 286 -9.23 -1.55 5.33
C LYS A 286 -9.53 -2.29 4.02
N ALA A 287 -9.84 -3.57 4.09
CA ALA A 287 -10.26 -4.34 2.92
C ALA A 287 -11.61 -3.88 2.32
N ASN A 288 -12.40 -3.04 3.02
CA ASN A 288 -13.61 -2.44 2.46
C ASN A 288 -13.32 -1.45 1.32
N TYR A 289 -12.08 -0.95 1.23
CA TYR A 289 -11.61 -0.15 0.08
C TYR A 289 -11.25 -1.00 -1.14
N MET A 290 -11.23 -2.33 -1.01
CA MET A 290 -10.90 -3.23 -2.11
C MET A 290 -12.16 -3.67 -2.83
N SER A 291 -12.10 -3.60 -4.15
CA SER A 291 -13.06 -4.20 -5.08
C SER A 291 -12.33 -4.61 -6.35
N LEU A 292 -12.93 -5.47 -7.17
CA LEU A 292 -12.38 -5.79 -8.50
C LEU A 292 -12.28 -4.54 -9.37
N GLN A 293 -13.24 -3.62 -9.26
CA GLN A 293 -13.29 -2.39 -10.04
C GLN A 293 -12.14 -1.43 -9.69
N ASP A 294 -11.73 -1.43 -8.42
CA ASP A 294 -10.67 -0.55 -7.91
C ASP A 294 -9.29 -1.22 -7.83
N ALA A 295 -9.20 -2.50 -8.20
CA ALA A 295 -8.00 -3.33 -8.08
C ALA A 295 -6.75 -2.75 -8.74
N LEU A 296 -6.92 -1.98 -9.80
CA LEU A 296 -5.84 -1.38 -10.59
C LEU A 296 -5.69 0.13 -10.35
N SER A 297 -6.55 0.71 -9.48
CA SER A 297 -6.58 2.16 -9.24
C SER A 297 -5.32 2.64 -8.54
N GLY A 298 -4.54 3.49 -9.21
CA GLY A 298 -3.32 4.09 -8.66
C GLY A 298 -2.09 3.17 -8.71
N ILE A 299 -2.15 2.03 -9.39
CA ILE A 299 -0.97 1.24 -9.74
C ILE A 299 -0.22 1.98 -10.85
N PRO A 300 1.06 2.35 -10.66
CA PRO A 300 1.75 3.20 -11.63
C PRO A 300 2.32 2.43 -12.83
N SER A 301 2.68 1.17 -12.67
CA SER A 301 3.30 0.32 -13.72
C SER A 301 3.37 -1.15 -13.31
N ASP A 302 3.84 -2.02 -14.21
CA ASP A 302 4.34 -3.37 -13.95
C ASP A 302 3.38 -4.32 -13.23
N LEU A 303 2.18 -4.45 -13.74
CA LEU A 303 1.24 -5.47 -13.28
C LEU A 303 1.76 -6.88 -13.61
N HIS A 304 1.70 -7.79 -12.62
CA HIS A 304 2.12 -9.17 -12.83
C HIS A 304 1.20 -9.91 -13.82
N PRO A 305 1.74 -10.71 -14.78
CA PRO A 305 0.91 -11.42 -15.76
C PRO A 305 -0.20 -12.28 -15.15
N GLY A 306 0.06 -12.95 -14.04
CA GLY A 306 -0.95 -13.76 -13.34
C GLY A 306 -2.10 -12.94 -12.77
N ALA A 307 -1.81 -11.79 -12.17
CA ALA A 307 -2.83 -10.87 -11.71
C ALA A 307 -3.65 -10.31 -12.89
N ARG A 308 -2.97 -9.90 -13.96
CA ARG A 308 -3.61 -9.47 -15.21
C ARG A 308 -4.59 -10.50 -15.72
N ARG A 309 -4.17 -11.76 -15.87
CA ARG A 309 -5.03 -12.85 -16.36
C ARG A 309 -6.29 -12.98 -15.51
N TYR A 310 -6.18 -12.95 -14.19
CA TYR A 310 -7.34 -13.01 -13.32
C TYR A 310 -8.30 -11.84 -13.56
N TYR A 311 -7.79 -10.62 -13.63
CA TYR A 311 -8.63 -9.44 -13.87
C TYR A 311 -9.32 -9.46 -15.23
N GLU A 312 -8.62 -9.86 -16.29
CA GLU A 312 -9.19 -10.02 -17.62
C GLU A 312 -10.33 -11.05 -17.64
N GLU A 313 -10.17 -12.19 -16.94
CA GLU A 313 -11.21 -13.20 -16.76
C GLU A 313 -12.43 -12.68 -15.99
N GLN A 314 -12.22 -11.72 -15.06
CA GLN A 314 -13.31 -11.04 -14.35
C GLN A 314 -13.92 -9.87 -15.14
N GLY A 315 -13.47 -9.65 -16.37
CA GLY A 315 -13.97 -8.56 -17.24
C GLY A 315 -13.46 -7.16 -16.84
N ILE A 316 -12.38 -7.07 -16.10
CA ILE A 316 -11.74 -5.79 -15.76
C ILE A 316 -10.86 -5.35 -16.93
N GLU A 317 -11.09 -4.15 -17.41
CA GLU A 317 -10.24 -3.55 -18.45
C GLU A 317 -8.86 -3.18 -17.89
N ILE A 318 -7.82 -3.71 -18.51
CA ILE A 318 -6.45 -3.40 -18.14
C ILE A 318 -6.00 -2.13 -18.86
N PRO A 319 -5.64 -1.05 -18.14
CA PRO A 319 -5.08 0.16 -18.74
C PRO A 319 -3.83 -0.15 -19.58
N ASP A 320 -3.65 0.55 -20.71
CA ASP A 320 -2.55 0.27 -21.62
C ASP A 320 -1.16 0.37 -20.98
N TYR A 321 -0.99 1.25 -20.01
CA TYR A 321 0.27 1.42 -19.28
C TYR A 321 0.57 0.27 -18.28
N LEU A 322 -0.38 -0.64 -18.05
CA LEU A 322 -0.22 -1.84 -17.22
C LEU A 322 -0.14 -3.15 -18.04
N LYS A 323 -0.20 -3.07 -19.36
CA LYS A 323 -0.16 -4.24 -20.26
C LYS A 323 1.26 -4.77 -20.50
#